data_8ef64f1f6ef3906d5c93f3828bab10a1
#
_entry.id   8ef64f1f6ef3906d5c93f3828bab10a1
#
_cell.length_a   1.000
_cell.length_b   1.000
_cell.length_c   1.000
_cell.angle_alpha   90.00
_cell.angle_beta   90.00
_cell.angle_gamma   90.00
#
_symmetry.space_group_name_H-M   'P 1'
#
loop_
_entity.id
_entity.type
_entity.pdbx_description
1 polymer ?
#
loop_
_entity_poly.entity_id
_entity_poly.type
_entity_poly.pdbx_seq_one_letter_code
_entity_poly.pdbx_strand_id
1 'polypeptide(L)'
;MRVQNWILLIVVLMLLVQINSLLGQTKRLYVDVPEENLRAAPNGRKVGTVLEGTELTQLVENDNWVKVQVTAWIWKPSLTNVARSVEGEYRALHILVKTREAAEEILGQLNAGEDFQELARARSIAPSAAAGGDLGYFSKGDFDPTLENAILNLQVGEISPIVETQFGYNIFKRLK
;
A
#
# COMPACT_ATOMS: atom_id res chain seq x y z
N MET A 1 6.46 -10.08 56.54
CA MET A 1 5.71 -9.29 55.56
C MET A 1 6.53 -8.29 54.71
N ARG A 2 7.75 -7.89 55.05
CA ARG A 2 8.56 -6.92 54.25
C ARG A 2 9.31 -7.51 53.06
N VAL A 3 9.76 -8.76 53.11
CA VAL A 3 10.55 -9.38 52.05
C VAL A 3 9.72 -9.72 50.82
N GLN A 4 8.45 -10.07 51.00
CA GLN A 4 7.54 -10.44 49.93
C GLN A 4 7.18 -9.27 48.98
N ASN A 5 7.13 -8.07 49.55
CA ASN A 5 6.88 -6.84 48.74
C ASN A 5 8.08 -6.44 47.88
N TRP A 6 9.31 -6.73 48.31
CA TRP A 6 10.52 -6.43 47.54
C TRP A 6 10.70 -7.39 46.37
N ILE A 7 10.34 -8.67 46.53
CA ILE A 7 10.37 -9.65 45.43
C ILE A 7 9.33 -9.27 44.37
N LEU A 8 8.13 -8.85 44.77
CA LEU A 8 7.10 -8.40 43.84
C LEU A 8 7.55 -7.13 43.07
N LEU A 9 8.21 -6.19 43.75
CA LEU A 9 8.72 -4.97 43.12
C LEU A 9 9.82 -5.25 42.09
N ILE A 10 10.73 -6.20 42.40
CA ILE A 10 11.82 -6.62 41.49
C ILE A 10 11.23 -7.35 40.28
N VAL A 11 10.22 -8.21 40.45
CA VAL A 11 9.56 -8.92 39.34
C VAL A 11 8.81 -7.93 38.42
N VAL A 12 8.12 -6.95 39.00
CA VAL A 12 7.45 -5.89 38.22
C VAL A 12 8.46 -5.02 37.49
N LEU A 13 9.58 -4.68 38.13
CA LEU A 13 10.66 -3.91 37.49
C LEU A 13 11.33 -4.69 36.34
N MET A 14 11.58 -5.99 36.53
CA MET A 14 12.08 -6.86 35.46
C MET A 14 11.09 -7.04 34.31
N LEU A 15 9.79 -7.15 34.58
CA LEU A 15 8.75 -7.17 33.56
C LEU A 15 8.68 -5.85 32.79
N LEU A 16 8.80 -4.71 33.46
CA LEU A 16 8.84 -3.39 32.82
C LEU A 16 10.09 -3.19 31.95
N VAL A 17 11.24 -3.73 32.36
CA VAL A 17 12.47 -3.72 31.55
C VAL A 17 12.33 -4.64 30.34
N GLN A 18 11.67 -5.79 30.48
CA GLN A 18 11.40 -6.69 29.34
C GLN A 18 10.39 -6.13 28.36
N ILE A 19 9.38 -5.38 28.82
CA ILE A 19 8.41 -4.71 27.97
C ILE A 19 9.09 -3.59 27.15
N ASN A 20 10.05 -2.87 27.71
CA ASN A 20 10.82 -1.86 26.98
C ASN A 20 11.80 -2.46 25.94
N SER A 21 12.25 -3.71 26.12
CA SER A 21 13.05 -4.41 25.10
C SER A 21 12.20 -5.06 24.00
N LEU A 22 10.89 -5.24 24.23
CA LEU A 22 9.91 -5.72 23.25
C LEU A 22 9.27 -4.58 22.43
N LEU A 23 9.37 -3.34 22.88
CA LEU A 23 9.09 -2.14 22.06
C LEU A 23 10.24 -1.99 21.07
N GLY A 24 10.08 -2.70 19.94
CA GLY A 24 11.07 -3.02 18.95
C GLY A 24 12.01 -1.84 18.63
N GLN A 25 13.28 -2.17 18.52
CA GLN A 25 14.26 -1.25 17.92
C GLN A 25 13.71 -0.84 16.56
N THR A 26 13.29 0.40 16.44
CA THR A 26 12.84 0.95 15.16
C THR A 26 14.02 0.88 14.20
N LYS A 27 13.92 -0.01 13.21
CA LYS A 27 14.96 -0.17 12.20
C LYS A 27 15.02 1.10 11.35
N ARG A 28 16.20 1.69 11.26
CA ARG A 28 16.46 2.82 10.39
C ARG A 28 16.90 2.32 9.02
N LEU A 29 16.39 2.95 7.99
CA LEU A 29 16.73 2.72 6.61
C LEU A 29 17.18 4.04 6.00
N TYR A 30 17.94 3.97 4.95
CA TYR A 30 18.38 5.14 4.18
C TYR A 30 18.06 4.91 2.71
N VAL A 31 17.66 5.96 2.02
CA VAL A 31 17.43 5.92 0.56
C VAL A 31 18.80 5.86 -0.13
N ASP A 32 19.02 4.81 -0.93
CA ASP A 32 20.29 4.50 -1.61
C ASP A 32 20.18 4.67 -3.14
N VAL A 33 19.30 5.58 -3.55
CA VAL A 33 19.10 5.98 -4.95
C VAL A 33 18.90 7.50 -4.98
N PRO A 34 19.22 8.19 -6.09
CA PRO A 34 19.10 9.64 -6.17
C PRO A 34 17.72 10.16 -5.77
N GLU A 35 16.66 9.43 -6.13
CA GLU A 35 15.27 9.76 -5.82
C GLU A 35 14.42 8.49 -5.76
N GLU A 36 13.54 8.38 -4.76
CA GLU A 36 12.56 7.29 -4.64
C GLU A 36 11.16 7.82 -4.36
N ASN A 37 10.16 7.16 -4.91
CA ASN A 37 8.76 7.54 -4.77
C ASN A 37 8.14 7.00 -3.47
N LEU A 38 7.58 7.89 -2.66
CA LEU A 38 6.65 7.52 -1.59
C LEU A 38 5.28 7.25 -2.18
N ARG A 39 4.68 6.11 -1.81
CA ARG A 39 3.36 5.70 -2.27
C ARG A 39 2.40 5.48 -1.11
N ALA A 40 1.10 5.68 -1.34
CA ALA A 40 0.06 5.46 -0.34
C ALA A 40 -0.09 3.99 0.07
N ALA A 41 0.27 3.06 -0.83
CA ALA A 41 0.29 1.61 -0.64
C ALA A 41 1.29 1.00 -1.64
N PRO A 42 1.70 -0.27 -1.47
CA PRO A 42 2.43 -1.01 -2.51
C PRO A 42 1.75 -0.88 -3.87
N ASN A 43 2.49 -0.48 -4.91
CA ASN A 43 1.98 -0.19 -6.25
C ASN A 43 0.86 0.87 -6.31
N GLY A 44 0.59 1.56 -5.21
CA GLY A 44 -0.44 2.57 -5.13
C GLY A 44 0.02 3.95 -5.64
N ARG A 45 -0.88 4.93 -5.52
CA ARG A 45 -0.66 6.31 -5.93
C ARG A 45 0.58 6.92 -5.26
N LYS A 46 1.40 7.63 -6.05
CA LYS A 46 2.51 8.45 -5.54
C LYS A 46 1.96 9.56 -4.63
N VAL A 47 2.53 9.68 -3.44
CA VAL A 47 2.18 10.73 -2.45
C VAL A 47 3.31 11.72 -2.21
N GLY A 48 4.50 11.40 -2.69
CA GLY A 48 5.68 12.26 -2.56
C GLY A 48 6.93 11.58 -3.09
N THR A 49 8.06 12.20 -2.83
CA THR A 49 9.38 11.73 -3.21
C THR A 49 10.34 11.94 -2.06
N VAL A 50 11.33 11.07 -1.92
CA VAL A 50 12.47 11.20 -1.01
C VAL A 50 13.77 11.10 -1.79
N LEU A 51 14.77 11.82 -1.33
CA LEU A 51 16.09 11.87 -1.95
C LEU A 51 17.07 10.93 -1.28
N GLU A 52 18.15 10.61 -1.97
CA GLU A 52 19.29 9.85 -1.46
C GLU A 52 19.73 10.35 -0.08
N GLY A 53 20.04 9.42 0.82
CA GLY A 53 20.45 9.73 2.20
C GLY A 53 19.28 10.06 3.15
N THR A 54 18.02 10.16 2.68
CA THR A 54 16.88 10.38 3.56
C THR A 54 16.76 9.23 4.56
N GLU A 55 16.77 9.57 5.86
CA GLU A 55 16.54 8.60 6.94
C GLU A 55 15.06 8.28 7.05
N LEU A 56 14.74 6.99 7.08
CA LEU A 56 13.41 6.44 7.18
C LEU A 56 13.33 5.51 8.39
N THR A 57 12.23 5.55 9.11
CA THR A 57 11.92 4.58 10.15
C THR A 57 11.06 3.48 9.57
N GLN A 58 11.53 2.22 9.60
CA GLN A 58 10.74 1.07 9.16
C GLN A 58 9.60 0.80 10.13
N LEU A 59 8.37 0.70 9.61
CA LEU A 59 7.18 0.33 10.37
C LEU A 59 6.75 -1.11 10.10
N VAL A 60 6.63 -1.49 8.82
CA VAL A 60 6.21 -2.81 8.37
C VAL A 60 6.97 -3.16 7.10
N GLU A 61 7.36 -4.42 6.97
CA GLU A 61 7.97 -4.99 5.76
C GLU A 61 7.04 -6.04 5.17
N ASN A 62 6.83 -6.00 3.87
CA ASN A 62 6.01 -6.95 3.13
C ASN A 62 6.59 -7.15 1.73
N ASP A 63 7.16 -8.33 1.48
CA ASP A 63 7.86 -8.68 0.23
C ASP A 63 8.90 -7.60 -0.17
N ASN A 64 8.69 -6.94 -1.30
CA ASN A 64 9.56 -5.90 -1.84
C ASN A 64 9.18 -4.48 -1.37
N TRP A 65 8.25 -4.35 -0.44
CA TRP A 65 7.75 -3.07 0.05
C TRP A 65 7.98 -2.88 1.53
N VAL A 66 8.37 -1.67 1.88
CA VAL A 66 8.53 -1.27 3.28
C VAL A 66 7.62 -0.08 3.56
N LYS A 67 6.73 -0.23 4.55
CA LYS A 67 6.01 0.92 5.09
C LYS A 67 6.94 1.69 6.00
N VAL A 68 7.08 2.98 5.75
CA VAL A 68 8.04 3.85 6.46
C VAL A 68 7.34 5.06 7.09
N GLN A 69 8.02 5.63 8.08
CA GLN A 69 7.74 6.95 8.62
C GLN A 69 8.91 7.87 8.26
N VAL A 70 8.59 9.06 7.77
CA VAL A 70 9.54 10.13 7.50
C VAL A 70 9.31 11.24 8.51
N THR A 71 10.38 11.77 9.09
CA THR A 71 10.34 12.98 9.91
C THR A 71 10.95 14.11 9.11
N ALA A 72 10.15 15.10 8.76
CA ALA A 72 10.59 16.23 7.95
C ALA A 72 9.87 17.52 8.36
N TRP A 73 10.47 18.64 8.00
CA TRP A 73 9.84 19.94 8.12
C TRP A 73 9.04 20.25 6.87
N ILE A 74 7.83 20.82 7.05
CA ILE A 74 7.01 21.32 5.95
C ILE A 74 6.66 22.79 6.19
N TRP A 75 6.60 23.56 5.11
CA TRP A 75 6.23 24.97 5.19
C TRP A 75 4.77 25.12 5.66
N LYS A 76 4.56 25.69 6.85
CA LYS A 76 3.25 25.76 7.51
C LYS A 76 2.14 26.39 6.65
N PRO A 77 2.40 27.47 5.85
CA PRO A 77 1.37 28.04 4.98
C PRO A 77 0.86 27.11 3.89
N SER A 78 1.59 26.03 3.58
CA SER A 78 1.16 25.00 2.62
C SER A 78 0.22 23.97 3.24
N LEU A 79 -0.05 24.03 4.56
CA LEU A 79 -0.88 23.07 5.27
C LEU A 79 -2.32 23.60 5.43
N THR A 80 -3.26 22.67 5.42
CA THR A 80 -4.66 22.90 5.78
C THR A 80 -5.14 21.79 6.69
N ASN A 81 -6.06 22.10 7.61
CA ASN A 81 -6.74 21.11 8.45
C ASN A 81 -7.99 20.53 7.77
N VAL A 82 -8.33 21.02 6.58
CA VAL A 82 -9.42 20.49 5.77
C VAL A 82 -8.84 19.45 4.81
N ALA A 83 -9.27 18.20 4.96
CA ALA A 83 -8.95 17.18 3.97
C ALA A 83 -9.55 17.60 2.63
N ARG A 84 -8.70 17.93 1.67
CA ARG A 84 -9.14 18.06 0.29
C ARG A 84 -9.22 16.65 -0.28
N SER A 85 -10.38 16.28 -0.82
CA SER A 85 -10.42 15.17 -1.77
C SER A 85 -9.49 15.55 -2.91
N VAL A 86 -8.44 14.80 -3.11
CA VAL A 86 -7.64 14.90 -4.34
C VAL A 86 -8.56 14.33 -5.42
N GLU A 87 -9.31 15.21 -6.09
CA GLU A 87 -10.08 14.81 -7.26
C GLU A 87 -9.08 14.46 -8.36
N GLY A 88 -8.74 13.18 -8.43
CA GLY A 88 -8.00 12.65 -9.57
C GLY A 88 -8.92 12.58 -10.79
N GLU A 89 -8.32 12.63 -11.97
CA GLU A 89 -9.05 12.53 -13.23
C GLU A 89 -9.62 11.13 -13.45
N TYR A 90 -9.03 10.11 -12.84
CA TYR A 90 -9.29 8.70 -13.08
C TYR A 90 -9.58 7.94 -11.78
N ARG A 91 -10.35 6.86 -11.90
CA ARG A 91 -10.59 5.89 -10.82
C ARG A 91 -10.73 4.50 -11.42
N ALA A 92 -10.16 3.50 -10.77
CA ALA A 92 -10.22 2.12 -11.24
C ALA A 92 -10.28 1.12 -10.08
N LEU A 93 -10.77 -0.08 -10.38
CA LEU A 93 -10.62 -1.27 -9.55
C LEU A 93 -9.48 -2.13 -10.09
N HIS A 94 -8.85 -2.91 -9.23
CA HIS A 94 -7.68 -3.73 -9.52
C HIS A 94 -7.75 -5.09 -8.84
N ILE A 95 -7.45 -6.13 -9.59
CA ILE A 95 -7.18 -7.48 -9.09
C ILE A 95 -5.77 -7.87 -9.53
N LEU A 96 -4.97 -8.39 -8.59
CA LEU A 96 -3.65 -8.97 -8.83
C LEU A 96 -3.64 -10.41 -8.35
N VAL A 97 -3.16 -11.33 -9.17
CA VAL A 97 -2.96 -12.74 -8.81
C VAL A 97 -1.59 -13.23 -9.26
N LYS A 98 -1.10 -14.32 -8.68
CA LYS A 98 0.24 -14.85 -8.95
C LYS A 98 0.36 -15.61 -10.26
N THR A 99 -0.71 -16.25 -10.74
CA THR A 99 -0.67 -17.13 -11.91
C THR A 99 -1.61 -16.65 -13.02
N ARG A 100 -1.27 -16.96 -14.24
CA ARG A 100 -2.11 -16.66 -15.42
C ARG A 100 -3.44 -17.38 -15.36
N GLU A 101 -3.43 -18.64 -14.94
CA GLU A 101 -4.62 -19.47 -14.84
C GLU A 101 -5.65 -18.88 -13.87
N ALA A 102 -5.16 -18.36 -12.72
CA ALA A 102 -6.05 -17.67 -11.76
C ALA A 102 -6.62 -16.38 -12.35
N ALA A 103 -5.84 -15.65 -13.15
CA ALA A 103 -6.33 -14.44 -13.81
C ALA A 103 -7.35 -14.77 -14.91
N GLU A 104 -7.15 -15.84 -15.68
CA GLU A 104 -8.06 -16.30 -16.71
C GLU A 104 -9.40 -16.76 -16.11
N GLU A 105 -9.37 -17.51 -15.00
CA GLU A 105 -10.55 -17.90 -14.24
C GLU A 105 -11.35 -16.66 -13.78
N ILE A 106 -10.68 -15.70 -13.13
CA ILE A 106 -11.32 -14.48 -12.66
C ILE A 106 -11.89 -13.65 -13.82
N LEU A 107 -11.15 -13.53 -14.93
CA LEU A 107 -11.64 -12.81 -16.10
C LEU A 107 -12.87 -13.49 -16.70
N GLY A 108 -12.92 -14.84 -16.69
CA GLY A 108 -14.09 -15.62 -17.08
C GLY A 108 -15.31 -15.33 -16.20
N GLN A 109 -15.11 -15.28 -14.87
CA GLN A 109 -16.15 -14.95 -13.91
C GLN A 109 -16.68 -13.51 -14.08
N LEU A 110 -15.78 -12.56 -14.29
CA LEU A 110 -16.13 -11.16 -14.55
C LEU A 110 -16.94 -11.02 -15.85
N ASN A 111 -16.57 -11.75 -16.90
CA ASN A 111 -17.29 -11.77 -18.17
C ASN A 111 -18.67 -12.48 -18.05
N ALA A 112 -18.81 -13.37 -17.08
CA ALA A 112 -20.10 -13.99 -16.72
C ALA A 112 -20.98 -13.07 -15.85
N GLY A 113 -20.48 -11.90 -15.45
CA GLY A 113 -21.21 -10.86 -14.71
C GLY A 113 -21.03 -10.91 -13.19
N GLU A 114 -20.04 -11.66 -12.67
CA GLU A 114 -19.71 -11.63 -11.25
C GLU A 114 -19.18 -10.26 -10.83
N ASP A 115 -19.37 -9.92 -9.56
CA ASP A 115 -18.97 -8.62 -9.03
C ASP A 115 -17.46 -8.51 -8.89
N PHE A 116 -16.90 -7.46 -9.48
CA PHE A 116 -15.46 -7.22 -9.48
C PHE A 116 -14.91 -7.04 -8.06
N GLN A 117 -15.62 -6.31 -7.19
CA GLN A 117 -15.14 -6.01 -5.84
C GLN A 117 -15.19 -7.24 -4.94
N GLU A 118 -16.19 -8.11 -5.11
CA GLU A 118 -16.27 -9.39 -4.38
C GLU A 118 -15.11 -10.30 -4.80
N LEU A 119 -14.84 -10.44 -6.11
CA LEU A 119 -13.70 -11.20 -6.61
C LEU A 119 -12.37 -10.62 -6.14
N ALA A 120 -12.24 -9.29 -6.10
CA ALA A 120 -11.06 -8.63 -5.58
C ALA A 120 -10.83 -8.96 -4.10
N ARG A 121 -11.87 -8.89 -3.25
CA ARG A 121 -11.76 -9.25 -1.83
C ARG A 121 -11.39 -10.72 -1.62
N ALA A 122 -11.95 -11.60 -2.45
CA ALA A 122 -11.79 -13.05 -2.29
C ALA A 122 -10.47 -13.59 -2.87
N ARG A 123 -9.98 -13.01 -3.95
CA ARG A 123 -8.96 -13.64 -4.78
C ARG A 123 -7.71 -12.77 -5.01
N SER A 124 -7.81 -11.45 -4.84
CA SER A 124 -6.69 -10.55 -5.12
C SER A 124 -5.66 -10.58 -4.00
N ILE A 125 -4.38 -10.58 -4.40
CA ILE A 125 -3.25 -10.37 -3.48
C ILE A 125 -2.77 -8.91 -3.47
N ALA A 126 -3.46 -8.02 -4.19
CA ALA A 126 -3.13 -6.59 -4.18
C ALA A 126 -3.46 -5.98 -2.80
N PRO A 127 -2.73 -4.94 -2.36
CA PRO A 127 -3.05 -4.21 -1.14
C PRO A 127 -4.46 -3.59 -1.14
N SER A 128 -5.02 -3.30 -2.32
CA SER A 128 -6.39 -2.81 -2.50
C SER A 128 -7.46 -3.89 -2.35
N ALA A 129 -7.09 -5.18 -2.21
CA ALA A 129 -8.04 -6.29 -2.14
C ALA A 129 -9.13 -6.09 -1.07
N ALA A 130 -8.74 -5.69 0.16
CA ALA A 130 -9.67 -5.43 1.26
C ALA A 130 -10.69 -4.32 0.96
N ALA A 131 -10.30 -3.35 0.11
CA ALA A 131 -11.18 -2.29 -0.39
C ALA A 131 -11.95 -2.68 -1.67
N GLY A 132 -12.02 -4.00 -2.00
CA GLY A 132 -12.65 -4.47 -3.23
C GLY A 132 -11.87 -4.08 -4.49
N GLY A 133 -10.55 -3.92 -4.38
CA GLY A 133 -9.68 -3.52 -5.48
C GLY A 133 -9.66 -2.02 -5.77
N ASP A 134 -10.39 -1.20 -5.03
CA ASP A 134 -10.46 0.25 -5.30
C ASP A 134 -9.09 0.92 -5.12
N LEU A 135 -8.57 1.50 -6.21
CA LEU A 135 -7.32 2.26 -6.23
C LEU A 135 -7.49 3.72 -5.76
N GLY A 136 -8.74 4.13 -5.51
CA GLY A 136 -9.06 5.52 -5.27
C GLY A 136 -8.94 6.39 -6.53
N TYR A 137 -9.04 7.70 -6.34
CA TYR A 137 -8.79 8.66 -7.42
C TYR A 137 -7.28 8.82 -7.66
N PHE A 138 -6.88 8.93 -8.91
CA PHE A 138 -5.49 9.13 -9.31
C PHE A 138 -5.39 10.03 -10.56
N SER A 139 -4.21 10.58 -10.78
CA SER A 139 -3.87 11.38 -11.95
C SER A 139 -2.82 10.66 -12.79
N LYS A 140 -2.66 11.08 -14.03
CA LYS A 140 -1.62 10.56 -14.92
C LYS A 140 -0.23 10.77 -14.30
N GLY A 141 0.59 9.70 -14.27
CA GLY A 141 1.91 9.68 -13.65
C GLY A 141 1.93 9.17 -12.21
N ASP A 142 0.78 8.82 -11.63
CA ASP A 142 0.70 8.28 -10.27
C ASP A 142 1.10 6.79 -10.19
N PHE A 143 0.96 6.03 -11.30
CA PHE A 143 1.29 4.61 -11.39
C PHE A 143 2.43 4.33 -12.36
N ASP A 144 2.91 3.07 -12.33
CA ASP A 144 3.80 2.56 -13.37
C ASP A 144 3.15 2.72 -14.75
N PRO A 145 3.90 3.16 -15.78
CA PRO A 145 3.33 3.41 -17.12
C PRO A 145 2.59 2.21 -17.73
N THR A 146 3.02 0.97 -17.44
CA THR A 146 2.37 -0.24 -17.95
C THR A 146 0.96 -0.39 -17.38
N LEU A 147 0.82 -0.22 -16.06
CA LEU A 147 -0.46 -0.31 -15.36
C LEU A 147 -1.36 0.86 -15.72
N GLU A 148 -0.80 2.07 -15.75
CA GLU A 148 -1.54 3.29 -16.07
C GLU A 148 -2.09 3.24 -17.48
N ASN A 149 -1.28 2.88 -18.47
CA ASN A 149 -1.74 2.76 -19.86
C ASN A 149 -2.82 1.68 -19.99
N ALA A 150 -2.71 0.56 -19.27
CA ALA A 150 -3.74 -0.47 -19.28
C ALA A 150 -5.09 0.06 -18.79
N ILE A 151 -5.11 0.97 -17.80
CA ILE A 151 -6.34 1.57 -17.27
C ILE A 151 -6.84 2.69 -18.18
N LEU A 152 -5.94 3.58 -18.67
CA LEU A 152 -6.30 4.75 -19.44
C LEU A 152 -6.86 4.42 -20.83
N ASN A 153 -6.48 3.27 -21.38
CA ASN A 153 -7.00 2.77 -22.67
C ASN A 153 -8.42 2.18 -22.57
N LEU A 154 -8.93 1.94 -21.34
CA LEU A 154 -10.28 1.42 -21.14
C LEU A 154 -11.32 2.54 -21.26
N GLN A 155 -12.51 2.19 -21.70
CA GLN A 155 -13.71 3.01 -21.51
C GLN A 155 -14.19 2.90 -20.06
N VAL A 156 -14.96 3.88 -19.60
CA VAL A 156 -15.59 3.82 -18.26
C VAL A 156 -16.51 2.61 -18.17
N GLY A 157 -16.30 1.78 -17.18
CA GLY A 157 -17.02 0.51 -16.97
C GLY A 157 -16.36 -0.71 -17.61
N GLU A 158 -15.40 -0.52 -18.49
CA GLU A 158 -14.69 -1.60 -19.19
C GLU A 158 -13.69 -2.31 -18.29
N ILE A 159 -13.54 -3.63 -18.52
CA ILE A 159 -12.59 -4.50 -17.87
C ILE A 159 -11.41 -4.77 -18.82
N SER A 160 -10.18 -4.67 -18.30
CA SER A 160 -8.98 -4.88 -19.10
C SER A 160 -8.78 -6.35 -19.50
N PRO A 161 -8.03 -6.60 -20.55
CA PRO A 161 -7.32 -7.87 -20.70
C PRO A 161 -6.40 -8.11 -19.49
N ILE A 162 -5.87 -9.33 -19.38
CA ILE A 162 -4.85 -9.68 -18.39
C ILE A 162 -3.55 -8.92 -18.71
N VAL A 163 -3.04 -8.17 -17.75
CA VAL A 163 -1.78 -7.40 -17.86
C VAL A 163 -0.73 -8.08 -17.00
N GLU A 164 0.28 -8.65 -17.67
CA GLU A 164 1.40 -9.32 -17.00
C GLU A 164 2.46 -8.31 -16.56
N THR A 165 2.93 -8.45 -15.31
CA THR A 165 4.03 -7.67 -14.74
C THR A 165 4.95 -8.56 -13.92
N GLN A 166 6.07 -8.03 -13.45
CA GLN A 166 6.97 -8.75 -12.53
C GLN A 166 6.29 -9.13 -11.19
N PHE A 167 5.15 -8.54 -10.83
CA PHE A 167 4.41 -8.82 -9.60
C PHE A 167 3.35 -9.91 -9.77
N GLY A 168 2.98 -10.23 -11.00
CA GLY A 168 1.94 -11.19 -11.37
C GLY A 168 1.03 -10.66 -12.47
N TYR A 169 -0.20 -11.17 -12.47
CA TYR A 169 -1.21 -10.94 -13.50
C TYR A 169 -2.30 -10.01 -12.96
N ASN A 170 -2.52 -8.91 -13.66
CA ASN A 170 -3.36 -7.81 -13.24
C ASN A 170 -4.61 -7.73 -14.12
N ILE A 171 -5.74 -7.42 -13.52
CA ILE A 171 -7.02 -7.11 -14.20
C ILE A 171 -7.52 -5.79 -13.62
N PHE A 172 -7.95 -4.88 -14.48
CA PHE A 172 -8.48 -3.59 -14.10
C PHE A 172 -9.91 -3.39 -14.58
N LYS A 173 -10.67 -2.55 -13.85
CA LYS A 173 -11.94 -2.01 -14.32
C LYS A 173 -11.93 -0.51 -14.14
N ARG A 174 -12.10 0.25 -15.23
CA ARG A 174 -12.14 1.71 -15.15
C ARG A 174 -13.49 2.18 -14.62
N LEU A 175 -13.48 3.10 -13.64
CA LEU A 175 -14.69 3.67 -13.03
C LEU A 175 -14.90 5.14 -13.44
N LYS A 176 -13.80 5.84 -13.78
CA LYS A 176 -13.82 7.25 -14.22
C LYS A 176 -12.64 7.53 -15.14
#